data_b6755f93b3a0d5228dd994e8e2b203d2
#
_entry.id   b6755f93b3a0d5228dd994e8e2b203d2
#
_cell.length_a   1.000
_cell.length_b   1.000
_cell.length_c   1.000
_cell.angle_alpha   90.00
_cell.angle_beta   90.00
_cell.angle_gamma   90.00
#
_symmetry.space_group_name_H-M   'P 1'
#
loop_
_entity.id
_entity.type
_entity.pdbx_description
1 polymer ?
#
loop_
_entity_poly.entity_id
_entity_poly.type
_entity_poly.pdbx_seq_one_letter_code
_entity_poly.pdbx_strand_id
1 'polypeptide(L)'
;MAPQAQAQPQDRALAQSQAQSQARAAAADDGKQVLTVAVSQSIDSLSPFLAQRLVSTSIHRLTYDYLTNYDVKDGHTVPGLATSWKPSPDKLTWTYTIRDDSKWSDGKQATAEDAAWTFNKMMTDENAATANGSFTANFKKVTAPDPKTLVIELKKPQATMTALDVPIVPKHVWEKVGDFSKFNNDKQFPIVGNGPFIITDFKVDQYLKLKPNKDFWRGAPKFDELVFKYYKDGDAAVAALQKGEVSFVQGLTPAQAEALKSAENIKVNDAPGRRFFALATNPGARSKDGKKFGNGHKALLDPAVRKALFHATDRATIVDKVYQGHAVEGEGYIPPRFESYFWKPEASQKIAYDPAKAAELLDGAGYKKNAAGKRLDKDGKPLEFRILCHATDPNDKAIGKYLQEWWGELGIGLKVECLDNVSDPWLAGDYDLAFDGWSVNPDPDFVLSIHTCAALPATPKDTGATDNFICDKQFDDLYAEQAVEYDPAKRADLVKRMQSRLYDTGYMNILAYPNAVEAYRTDHIKSITTMPEAAGNIYGQDGYWSWWSAEPAAAGSGSDSGSSAGVVIGIGAVVVLAAALGLFVAMRRRSTAEDRE
;
A
#
# COMPACT_ATOMS: atom_id res chain seq x y z
N MET A 1 -14.29 -39.25 -52.70
CA MET A 1 -13.67 -37.94 -52.87
C MET A 1 -14.35 -36.98 -51.91
N ALA A 2 -13.67 -36.60 -50.83
CA ALA A 2 -14.18 -35.62 -49.86
C ALA A 2 -13.68 -34.24 -50.27
N PRO A 3 -14.48 -33.16 -50.16
CA PRO A 3 -14.05 -31.81 -50.52
C PRO A 3 -13.11 -31.24 -49.44
N GLN A 4 -11.96 -30.74 -49.87
CA GLN A 4 -11.05 -29.94 -49.04
C GLN A 4 -11.72 -28.61 -48.71
N ALA A 5 -11.93 -28.32 -47.41
CA ALA A 5 -12.36 -27.02 -46.94
C ALA A 5 -11.24 -25.99 -47.14
N GLN A 6 -11.43 -25.04 -48.03
CA GLN A 6 -10.55 -23.88 -48.20
C GLN A 6 -10.85 -22.91 -47.05
N ALA A 7 -9.81 -22.56 -46.26
CA ALA A 7 -9.89 -21.52 -45.23
C ALA A 7 -10.27 -20.17 -45.88
N GLN A 8 -11.21 -19.46 -45.28
CA GLN A 8 -11.75 -18.20 -45.80
C GLN A 8 -10.67 -17.09 -45.81
N PRO A 9 -10.72 -16.15 -46.72
CA PRO A 9 -9.71 -15.07 -46.86
C PRO A 9 -9.56 -14.21 -45.58
N GLN A 10 -10.61 -14.11 -44.76
CA GLN A 10 -10.59 -13.37 -43.49
C GLN A 10 -9.70 -14.01 -42.42
N ASP A 11 -9.68 -15.34 -42.32
CA ASP A 11 -8.81 -16.06 -41.37
C ASP A 11 -7.33 -15.94 -41.72
N ARG A 12 -7.02 -15.88 -43.03
CA ARG A 12 -5.65 -15.62 -43.50
C ARG A 12 -5.18 -14.18 -43.22
N ALA A 13 -6.06 -13.20 -43.35
CA ALA A 13 -5.75 -11.81 -43.04
C ALA A 13 -5.52 -11.57 -41.54
N LEU A 14 -6.32 -12.22 -40.69
CA LEU A 14 -6.14 -12.20 -39.22
C LEU A 14 -4.84 -12.88 -38.80
N ALA A 15 -4.54 -14.05 -39.34
CA ALA A 15 -3.29 -14.75 -39.06
C ALA A 15 -2.06 -13.99 -39.55
N GLN A 16 -2.15 -13.34 -40.70
CA GLN A 16 -1.06 -12.46 -41.22
C GLN A 16 -0.90 -11.19 -40.38
N SER A 17 -1.98 -10.57 -39.90
CA SER A 17 -1.89 -9.39 -39.05
C SER A 17 -1.34 -9.75 -37.65
N GLN A 18 -1.67 -10.92 -37.11
CA GLN A 18 -1.09 -11.44 -35.86
C GLN A 18 0.38 -11.81 -36.03
N ALA A 19 0.75 -12.46 -37.11
CA ALA A 19 2.16 -12.78 -37.43
C ALA A 19 2.99 -11.51 -37.70
N GLN A 20 2.41 -10.48 -38.34
CA GLN A 20 3.07 -9.20 -38.54
C GLN A 20 3.19 -8.38 -37.24
N SER A 21 2.20 -8.48 -36.31
CA SER A 21 2.29 -7.85 -35.00
C SER A 21 3.32 -8.56 -34.11
N GLN A 22 3.42 -9.89 -34.18
CA GLN A 22 4.45 -10.67 -33.49
C GLN A 22 5.85 -10.43 -34.10
N ALA A 23 5.97 -10.37 -35.43
CA ALA A 23 7.22 -10.03 -36.09
C ALA A 23 7.65 -8.57 -35.85
N ARG A 24 6.72 -7.61 -35.72
CA ARG A 24 7.02 -6.25 -35.29
C ARG A 24 7.44 -6.18 -33.81
N ALA A 25 6.84 -6.99 -32.93
CA ALA A 25 7.27 -7.10 -31.53
C ALA A 25 8.66 -7.73 -31.40
N ALA A 26 8.99 -8.70 -32.25
CA ALA A 26 10.32 -9.34 -32.30
C ALA A 26 11.38 -8.52 -33.03
N ALA A 27 10.99 -7.59 -33.93
CA ALA A 27 11.91 -6.72 -34.67
C ALA A 27 12.23 -5.39 -33.95
N ALA A 28 11.71 -5.18 -32.74
CA ALA A 28 11.97 -4.00 -31.92
C ALA A 28 12.86 -4.31 -30.70
N ASP A 29 13.67 -5.36 -30.76
CA ASP A 29 14.77 -5.54 -29.82
C ASP A 29 15.96 -4.69 -30.25
N ASP A 30 15.87 -3.40 -29.96
CA ASP A 30 16.88 -2.36 -30.17
C ASP A 30 18.11 -2.56 -29.25
N GLY A 31 18.22 -3.71 -28.58
CA GLY A 31 19.22 -3.96 -27.54
C GLY A 31 19.00 -3.12 -26.28
N LYS A 32 17.83 -2.47 -26.16
CA LYS A 32 17.47 -1.69 -24.97
C LYS A 32 17.19 -2.58 -23.77
N GLN A 33 17.77 -2.20 -22.65
CA GLN A 33 17.48 -2.84 -21.36
C GLN A 33 16.19 -2.23 -20.77
N VAL A 34 15.06 -2.94 -20.89
CA VAL A 34 13.75 -2.50 -20.40
C VAL A 34 13.38 -3.23 -19.12
N LEU A 35 13.11 -2.48 -18.06
CA LEU A 35 12.59 -3.00 -16.81
C LEU A 35 11.07 -2.86 -16.79
N THR A 36 10.34 -3.98 -16.87
CA THR A 36 8.87 -3.97 -16.86
C THR A 36 8.31 -4.47 -15.54
N VAL A 37 7.55 -3.62 -14.86
CA VAL A 37 6.93 -3.85 -13.56
C VAL A 37 5.44 -4.05 -13.73
N ALA A 38 4.91 -5.20 -13.32
CA ALA A 38 3.46 -5.42 -13.28
C ALA A 38 2.86 -4.72 -12.07
N VAL A 39 1.78 -3.96 -12.27
CA VAL A 39 0.99 -3.31 -11.22
C VAL A 39 -0.47 -3.68 -11.34
N SER A 40 -1.12 -3.95 -10.21
CA SER A 40 -2.54 -4.31 -10.14
C SER A 40 -3.46 -3.13 -9.80
N GLN A 41 -2.90 -2.01 -9.38
CA GLN A 41 -3.63 -0.80 -9.06
C GLN A 41 -3.53 0.19 -10.24
N SER A 42 -4.66 0.72 -10.67
CA SER A 42 -4.73 1.77 -11.69
C SER A 42 -4.16 3.09 -11.16
N ILE A 43 -3.41 3.80 -11.99
CA ILE A 43 -2.88 5.14 -11.69
C ILE A 43 -4.06 6.12 -11.69
N ASP A 44 -4.31 6.76 -10.54
CA ASP A 44 -5.41 7.72 -10.39
C ASP A 44 -5.07 9.12 -10.93
N SER A 45 -3.83 9.56 -10.77
CA SER A 45 -3.35 10.82 -11.31
C SER A 45 -1.82 10.86 -11.44
N LEU A 46 -1.30 11.60 -12.41
CA LEU A 46 0.12 11.98 -12.51
C LEU A 46 0.39 13.36 -11.89
N SER A 47 -0.64 13.98 -11.30
CA SER A 47 -0.51 15.23 -10.54
C SER A 47 -0.17 14.92 -9.08
N PRO A 48 0.98 15.41 -8.55
CA PRO A 48 1.31 15.26 -7.12
C PRO A 48 0.31 15.92 -6.17
N PHE A 49 -0.53 16.82 -6.67
CA PHE A 49 -1.57 17.49 -5.88
C PHE A 49 -2.86 16.68 -5.75
N LEU A 50 -3.09 15.67 -6.63
CA LEU A 50 -4.32 14.91 -6.68
C LEU A 50 -4.16 13.42 -6.35
N ALA A 51 -3.00 12.86 -6.64
CA ALA A 51 -2.76 11.41 -6.54
C ALA A 51 -2.77 10.91 -5.09
N GLN A 52 -3.56 9.88 -4.82
CA GLN A 52 -3.71 9.28 -3.50
C GLN A 52 -3.38 7.78 -3.48
N ARG A 53 -3.38 7.11 -4.65
CA ARG A 53 -3.09 5.69 -4.73
C ARG A 53 -1.59 5.40 -4.62
N LEU A 54 -1.26 4.27 -3.97
CA LEU A 54 0.14 3.86 -3.75
C LEU A 54 0.95 3.78 -5.05
N VAL A 55 0.37 3.28 -6.14
CA VAL A 55 1.05 3.21 -7.45
C VAL A 55 1.45 4.60 -7.94
N SER A 56 0.57 5.58 -7.82
CA SER A 56 0.82 6.95 -8.28
C SER A 56 1.84 7.67 -7.41
N THR A 57 1.73 7.55 -6.08
CA THR A 57 2.69 8.14 -5.13
C THR A 57 4.08 7.50 -5.27
N SER A 58 4.16 6.18 -5.53
CA SER A 58 5.43 5.50 -5.84
C SER A 58 6.07 6.03 -7.14
N ILE A 59 5.27 6.34 -8.16
CA ILE A 59 5.73 6.95 -9.41
C ILE A 59 6.23 8.39 -9.18
N HIS A 60 5.57 9.15 -8.31
CA HIS A 60 6.03 10.50 -7.97
C HIS A 60 7.41 10.50 -7.30
N ARG A 61 7.73 9.49 -6.47
CA ARG A 61 9.07 9.31 -5.90
C ARG A 61 10.16 9.04 -6.94
N LEU A 62 9.77 8.54 -8.12
CA LEU A 62 10.69 8.35 -9.25
C LEU A 62 10.84 9.62 -10.10
N THR A 63 9.82 10.50 -10.11
CA THR A 63 9.73 11.64 -11.03
C THR A 63 10.18 12.94 -10.38
N TYR A 64 9.93 13.10 -9.09
CA TYR A 64 10.21 14.32 -8.32
C TYR A 64 11.12 14.01 -7.14
N ASP A 65 11.96 14.96 -6.75
CA ASP A 65 12.68 14.91 -5.48
C ASP A 65 11.82 15.54 -4.36
N TYR A 66 12.13 15.13 -3.14
CA TYR A 66 11.49 15.60 -1.91
C TYR A 66 12.50 16.44 -1.12
N LEU A 67 12.07 17.25 -0.15
CA LEU A 67 13.03 17.97 0.70
C LEU A 67 14.02 17.01 1.36
N THR A 68 13.49 15.90 1.88
CA THR A 68 14.26 14.85 2.51
C THR A 68 13.84 13.49 1.92
N ASN A 69 14.70 12.51 2.01
CA ASN A 69 14.43 11.12 1.64
C ASN A 69 14.64 10.21 2.85
N TYR A 70 14.32 8.94 2.72
CA TYR A 70 14.61 7.93 3.73
C TYR A 70 15.79 7.08 3.29
N ASP A 71 16.67 6.76 4.22
CA ASP A 71 17.83 5.88 3.98
C ASP A 71 17.35 4.47 3.65
N VAL A 72 18.06 3.82 2.73
CA VAL A 72 17.70 2.48 2.27
C VAL A 72 17.94 1.40 3.33
N LYS A 73 18.83 1.63 4.29
CA LYS A 73 19.22 0.61 5.30
C LYS A 73 18.20 0.48 6.41
N ASP A 74 17.76 1.60 6.96
CA ASP A 74 16.95 1.62 8.18
C ASP A 74 15.78 2.63 8.14
N GLY A 75 15.64 3.38 7.04
CA GLY A 75 14.56 4.36 6.88
C GLY A 75 14.74 5.66 7.66
N HIS A 76 15.92 5.96 8.24
CA HIS A 76 16.14 7.26 8.83
C HIS A 76 16.15 8.37 7.77
N THR A 77 15.88 9.61 8.19
CA THR A 77 15.84 10.75 7.27
C THR A 77 17.23 11.11 6.75
N VAL A 78 17.35 11.22 5.42
CA VAL A 78 18.59 11.61 4.72
C VAL A 78 18.31 12.78 3.77
N PRO A 79 19.36 13.50 3.29
CA PRO A 79 19.21 14.55 2.30
C PRO A 79 18.51 14.10 1.02
N GLY A 80 17.57 14.92 0.56
CA GLY A 80 16.95 14.91 -0.76
C GLY A 80 17.31 16.21 -1.51
N LEU A 81 16.30 17.00 -1.89
CA LEU A 81 16.50 18.32 -2.46
C LEU A 81 17.14 19.29 -1.44
N ALA A 82 16.85 19.13 -0.15
CA ALA A 82 17.56 19.81 0.93
C ALA A 82 18.78 19.00 1.36
N THR A 83 19.94 19.64 1.45
CA THR A 83 21.20 19.03 1.91
C THR A 83 21.36 19.08 3.43
N SER A 84 20.69 20.05 4.08
CA SER A 84 20.66 20.20 5.54
C SER A 84 19.43 21.00 5.98
N TRP A 85 19.09 20.87 7.25
CA TRP A 85 17.99 21.60 7.86
C TRP A 85 18.28 21.92 9.32
N LYS A 86 17.68 23.02 9.81
CA LYS A 86 17.90 23.47 11.18
C LYS A 86 16.63 24.15 11.71
N PRO A 87 16.09 23.72 12.87
CA PRO A 87 15.07 24.45 13.58
C PRO A 87 15.65 25.64 14.35
N SER A 88 14.86 26.70 14.52
CA SER A 88 15.13 27.78 15.48
C SER A 88 15.09 27.27 16.94
N PRO A 89 15.65 28.01 17.92
CA PRO A 89 15.61 27.61 19.33
C PRO A 89 14.18 27.34 19.86
N ASP A 90 13.20 28.16 19.46
CA ASP A 90 11.79 28.01 19.82
C ASP A 90 11.04 26.95 18.99
N LYS A 91 11.72 26.31 18.02
CA LYS A 91 11.16 25.28 17.14
C LYS A 91 10.02 25.75 16.24
N LEU A 92 9.81 27.03 16.08
CA LEU A 92 8.76 27.61 15.25
C LEU A 92 9.22 27.97 13.83
N THR A 93 10.52 27.98 13.58
CA THR A 93 11.07 28.27 12.24
C THR A 93 12.05 27.17 11.83
N TRP A 94 11.86 26.61 10.64
CA TRP A 94 12.76 25.65 10.04
C TRP A 94 13.42 26.25 8.81
N THR A 95 14.74 26.16 8.74
CA THR A 95 15.53 26.60 7.59
C THR A 95 16.16 25.40 6.94
N TYR A 96 15.91 25.22 5.64
CA TYR A 96 16.49 24.17 4.80
C TYR A 96 17.46 24.79 3.82
N THR A 97 18.61 24.12 3.63
CA THR A 97 19.57 24.48 2.58
C THR A 97 19.31 23.62 1.36
N ILE A 98 18.94 24.20 0.26
CA ILE A 98 18.63 23.52 -1.01
C ILE A 98 19.93 23.31 -1.81
N ARG A 99 20.07 22.15 -2.44
CA ARG A 99 21.22 21.77 -3.26
C ARG A 99 21.29 22.59 -4.54
N ASP A 100 22.49 22.74 -5.09
CA ASP A 100 22.75 23.47 -6.34
C ASP A 100 23.12 22.55 -7.51
N ASP A 101 23.13 21.23 -7.31
CA ASP A 101 23.41 20.22 -8.32
C ASP A 101 22.15 19.47 -8.82
N SER A 102 20.94 19.87 -8.38
CA SER A 102 19.68 19.32 -8.90
C SER A 102 19.09 20.20 -9.98
N LYS A 103 18.78 19.60 -11.15
CA LYS A 103 18.13 20.28 -12.26
C LYS A 103 16.83 19.59 -12.64
N TRP A 104 15.87 20.39 -13.06
CA TRP A 104 14.71 19.90 -13.77
C TRP A 104 15.10 19.32 -15.12
N SER A 105 14.33 18.35 -15.61
CA SER A 105 14.63 17.65 -16.89
C SER A 105 14.53 18.55 -18.13
N ASP A 106 14.08 19.79 -17.99
CA ASP A 106 14.13 20.83 -19.00
C ASP A 106 15.40 21.72 -18.91
N GLY A 107 16.33 21.37 -18.00
CA GLY A 107 17.62 22.03 -17.82
C GLY A 107 17.63 23.19 -16.84
N LYS A 108 16.50 23.61 -16.30
CA LYS A 108 16.44 24.68 -15.29
C LYS A 108 16.89 24.18 -13.93
N GLN A 109 17.47 25.07 -13.12
CA GLN A 109 17.91 24.77 -11.77
C GLN A 109 16.69 24.56 -10.85
N ALA A 110 16.68 23.50 -10.04
CA ALA A 110 15.74 23.33 -8.95
C ALA A 110 16.21 24.20 -7.78
N THR A 111 15.29 24.99 -7.18
CA THR A 111 15.61 25.99 -6.17
C THR A 111 14.66 25.97 -4.99
N ALA A 112 14.99 26.72 -3.95
CA ALA A 112 14.12 26.95 -2.80
C ALA A 112 12.77 27.60 -3.20
N GLU A 113 12.74 28.36 -4.30
CA GLU A 113 11.51 28.98 -4.79
C GLU A 113 10.49 27.93 -5.27
N ASP A 114 10.95 26.81 -5.90
CA ASP A 114 10.07 25.72 -6.29
C ASP A 114 9.41 25.07 -5.08
N ALA A 115 10.19 24.81 -4.03
CA ALA A 115 9.68 24.27 -2.77
C ALA A 115 8.72 25.24 -2.07
N ALA A 116 9.08 26.50 -1.97
CA ALA A 116 8.22 27.52 -1.37
C ALA A 116 6.91 27.68 -2.14
N TRP A 117 6.96 27.66 -3.46
CA TRP A 117 5.78 27.74 -4.31
C TRP A 117 4.87 26.50 -4.11
N THR A 118 5.46 25.30 -4.08
CA THR A 118 4.71 24.05 -3.87
C THR A 118 3.92 24.07 -2.58
N PHE A 119 4.56 24.43 -1.45
CA PHE A 119 3.89 24.49 -0.15
C PHE A 119 2.87 25.63 -0.06
N ASN A 120 3.21 26.82 -0.54
CA ASN A 120 2.28 27.95 -0.54
C ASN A 120 1.04 27.67 -1.40
N LYS A 121 1.21 26.93 -2.51
CA LYS A 121 0.07 26.54 -3.35
C LYS A 121 -0.89 25.64 -2.59
N MET A 122 -0.39 24.64 -1.86
CA MET A 122 -1.23 23.78 -1.00
C MET A 122 -1.86 24.55 0.18
N MET A 123 -1.19 25.58 0.71
CA MET A 123 -1.75 26.40 1.79
C MET A 123 -2.88 27.33 1.34
N THR A 124 -2.95 27.68 0.06
CA THR A 124 -3.86 28.72 -0.48
C THR A 124 -4.90 28.24 -1.46
N ASP A 125 -4.81 26.98 -1.91
CA ASP A 125 -5.72 26.37 -2.89
C ASP A 125 -6.14 24.98 -2.42
N GLU A 126 -7.41 24.81 -2.07
CA GLU A 126 -7.97 23.57 -1.53
C GLU A 126 -7.84 22.40 -2.52
N ASN A 127 -7.94 22.66 -3.82
CA ASN A 127 -7.77 21.62 -4.83
C ASN A 127 -6.30 21.16 -4.93
N ALA A 128 -5.35 22.08 -4.76
CA ALA A 128 -3.93 21.73 -4.69
C ALA A 128 -3.57 21.05 -3.35
N ALA A 129 -4.40 21.17 -2.33
CA ALA A 129 -4.24 20.52 -1.04
C ALA A 129 -4.78 19.09 -0.98
N THR A 130 -5.49 18.61 -2.02
CA THR A 130 -6.25 17.34 -2.01
C THR A 130 -5.41 16.13 -1.57
N ALA A 131 -4.21 15.94 -2.11
CA ALA A 131 -3.37 14.80 -1.77
C ALA A 131 -2.53 15.01 -0.51
N ASN A 132 -1.92 16.20 -0.35
CA ASN A 132 -0.84 16.43 0.61
C ASN A 132 -1.06 17.63 1.55
N GLY A 133 -2.24 18.24 1.54
CA GLY A 133 -2.54 19.46 2.31
C GLY A 133 -2.38 19.30 3.83
N SER A 134 -2.55 18.10 4.36
CA SER A 134 -2.33 17.81 5.78
C SER A 134 -0.91 18.13 6.25
N PHE A 135 0.11 17.96 5.40
CA PHE A 135 1.50 18.31 5.73
C PHE A 135 1.71 19.82 5.96
N THR A 136 0.90 20.66 5.32
CA THR A 136 1.00 22.13 5.44
C THR A 136 0.04 22.73 6.46
N ALA A 137 -0.81 21.94 7.10
CA ALA A 137 -1.85 22.42 8.01
C ALA A 137 -1.30 23.26 9.20
N ASN A 138 -0.09 22.93 9.67
CA ASN A 138 0.62 23.65 10.74
C ASN A 138 1.53 24.78 10.22
N PHE A 139 1.63 24.98 8.90
CA PHE A 139 2.47 26.05 8.36
C PHE A 139 1.77 27.41 8.54
N LYS A 140 2.54 28.41 8.96
CA LYS A 140 2.13 29.79 9.08
C LYS A 140 2.58 30.61 7.87
N LYS A 141 3.81 30.36 7.41
CA LYS A 141 4.42 31.07 6.28
C LYS A 141 5.55 30.25 5.68
N VAL A 142 5.69 30.27 4.36
CA VAL A 142 6.81 29.66 3.65
C VAL A 142 7.44 30.67 2.71
N THR A 143 8.77 30.83 2.78
CA THR A 143 9.52 31.80 1.96
C THR A 143 10.82 31.19 1.44
N ALA A 144 11.29 31.73 0.32
CA ALA A 144 12.60 31.46 -0.26
C ALA A 144 13.31 32.82 -0.42
N PRO A 145 14.09 33.29 0.59
CA PRO A 145 14.79 34.56 0.50
C PRO A 145 15.88 34.62 -0.56
N ASP A 146 16.39 33.46 -0.94
CA ASP A 146 17.35 33.24 -2.02
C ASP A 146 17.17 31.83 -2.63
N PRO A 147 17.83 31.50 -3.77
CA PRO A 147 17.64 30.22 -4.44
C PRO A 147 18.01 28.97 -3.61
N LYS A 148 18.82 29.11 -2.56
CA LYS A 148 19.31 28.00 -1.73
C LYS A 148 18.67 27.91 -0.36
N THR A 149 17.91 28.90 0.07
CA THR A 149 17.36 28.97 1.43
C THR A 149 15.84 28.89 1.39
N LEU A 150 15.29 27.80 1.95
CA LEU A 150 13.85 27.66 2.22
C LEU A 150 13.61 27.87 3.71
N VAL A 151 12.65 28.72 4.04
CA VAL A 151 12.24 29.02 5.44
C VAL A 151 10.75 28.70 5.61
N ILE A 152 10.44 27.85 6.60
CA ILE A 152 9.08 27.48 6.97
C ILE A 152 8.82 27.93 8.41
N GLU A 153 7.88 28.86 8.60
CA GLU A 153 7.36 29.25 9.90
C GLU A 153 6.15 28.39 10.27
N LEU A 154 6.09 27.89 11.50
CA LEU A 154 5.04 27.05 12.03
C LEU A 154 4.11 27.80 12.99
N LYS A 155 2.86 27.35 13.11
CA LYS A 155 1.90 27.81 14.12
C LYS A 155 2.23 27.29 15.53
N LYS A 156 2.76 26.06 15.61
CA LYS A 156 3.22 25.38 16.83
C LYS A 156 4.41 24.48 16.50
N PRO A 157 5.29 24.14 17.47
CA PRO A 157 6.40 23.21 17.22
C PRO A 157 5.91 21.88 16.64
N GLN A 158 6.72 21.28 15.74
CA GLN A 158 6.41 20.02 15.07
C GLN A 158 7.71 19.27 14.79
N ALA A 159 7.85 18.06 15.31
CA ALA A 159 9.06 17.23 15.14
C ALA A 159 9.13 16.57 13.75
N THR A 160 7.99 16.33 13.10
CA THR A 160 7.89 15.63 11.81
C THR A 160 8.30 16.47 10.58
N MET A 161 8.92 17.64 10.81
CA MET A 161 9.38 18.51 9.73
C MET A 161 10.45 17.89 8.83
N THR A 162 11.10 16.82 9.27
CA THR A 162 12.05 16.06 8.46
C THR A 162 11.40 14.88 7.72
N ALA A 163 10.10 14.71 7.86
CA ALA A 163 9.31 13.65 7.24
C ALA A 163 8.18 14.22 6.37
N LEU A 164 8.41 15.37 5.73
CA LEU A 164 7.46 15.99 4.81
C LEU A 164 7.41 15.20 3.50
N ASP A 165 6.45 14.31 3.39
CA ASP A 165 6.29 13.44 2.22
C ASP A 165 5.55 14.15 1.08
N VAL A 166 6.12 15.24 0.60
CA VAL A 166 5.58 16.11 -0.44
C VAL A 166 6.54 16.21 -1.61
N PRO A 167 6.15 15.75 -2.83
CA PRO A 167 6.94 15.97 -4.04
C PRO A 167 7.09 17.46 -4.34
N ILE A 168 8.32 17.93 -4.52
CA ILE A 168 8.55 19.32 -4.95
C ILE A 168 8.37 19.40 -6.47
N VAL A 169 7.59 20.35 -6.93
CA VAL A 169 7.28 20.51 -8.36
C VAL A 169 7.92 21.77 -8.96
N PRO A 170 8.22 21.78 -10.29
CA PRO A 170 8.82 22.95 -10.95
C PRO A 170 7.80 24.11 -11.03
N LYS A 171 8.02 25.18 -10.28
CA LYS A 171 7.16 26.37 -10.27
C LYS A 171 6.82 26.86 -11.67
N HIS A 172 7.84 27.02 -12.52
CA HIS A 172 7.69 27.57 -13.89
C HIS A 172 6.78 26.76 -14.83
N VAL A 173 6.50 25.51 -14.47
CA VAL A 173 5.53 24.64 -15.19
C VAL A 173 4.16 24.77 -14.53
N TRP A 174 4.11 24.59 -13.20
CA TRP A 174 2.87 24.44 -12.45
C TRP A 174 2.17 25.77 -12.15
N GLU A 175 2.85 26.90 -12.15
CA GLU A 175 2.23 28.22 -11.99
C GLU A 175 1.25 28.58 -13.12
N LYS A 176 1.31 27.85 -14.26
CA LYS A 176 0.42 28.02 -15.41
C LYS A 176 -0.87 27.22 -15.29
N VAL A 177 -0.99 26.35 -14.29
CA VAL A 177 -2.19 25.54 -14.06
C VAL A 177 -3.27 26.41 -13.44
N GLY A 178 -4.38 26.56 -14.17
CA GLY A 178 -5.50 27.40 -13.74
C GLY A 178 -6.47 26.69 -12.79
N ASP A 179 -6.69 25.38 -12.97
CA ASP A 179 -7.63 24.56 -12.18
C ASP A 179 -6.95 23.25 -11.77
N PHE A 180 -6.53 23.16 -10.50
CA PHE A 180 -5.83 22.01 -9.97
C PHE A 180 -6.75 20.78 -9.83
N SER A 181 -8.06 20.97 -9.66
CA SER A 181 -9.00 19.85 -9.53
C SER A 181 -9.13 19.00 -10.81
N LYS A 182 -8.74 19.54 -11.95
CA LYS A 182 -8.87 18.91 -13.27
C LYS A 182 -7.53 18.60 -13.94
N PHE A 183 -6.42 18.99 -13.33
CA PHE A 183 -5.10 18.85 -13.95
C PHE A 183 -4.40 17.57 -13.52
N ASN A 184 -4.63 16.49 -14.26
CA ASN A 184 -3.99 15.19 -14.02
C ASN A 184 -2.55 15.09 -14.52
N ASN A 185 -2.00 16.10 -15.15
CA ASN A 185 -0.65 16.13 -15.73
C ASN A 185 -0.39 14.99 -16.75
N ASP A 186 -1.42 14.58 -17.49
CA ASP A 186 -1.44 13.39 -18.36
C ASP A 186 -1.58 13.71 -19.86
N LYS A 187 -1.36 14.97 -20.25
CA LYS A 187 -1.58 15.45 -21.65
C LYS A 187 -0.31 15.82 -22.39
N GLN A 188 0.76 16.15 -21.67
CA GLN A 188 2.01 16.62 -22.28
C GLN A 188 3.20 15.84 -21.75
N PHE A 189 3.94 15.22 -22.65
CA PHE A 189 5.13 14.44 -22.33
C PHE A 189 6.36 14.98 -23.11
N PRO A 190 7.59 14.86 -22.56
CA PRO A 190 7.89 14.30 -21.24
C PRO A 190 7.46 15.22 -20.10
N ILE A 191 7.10 14.63 -18.95
CA ILE A 191 6.80 15.40 -17.73
C ILE A 191 8.11 15.95 -17.16
N VAL A 192 8.10 17.24 -16.81
CA VAL A 192 9.25 17.90 -16.19
C VAL A 192 9.36 17.48 -14.72
N GLY A 193 10.43 16.78 -14.39
CA GLY A 193 10.75 16.30 -13.05
C GLY A 193 12.26 16.38 -12.78
N ASN A 194 12.67 16.16 -11.53
CA ASN A 194 14.07 16.14 -11.09
C ASN A 194 14.44 14.86 -10.34
N GLY A 195 13.57 13.86 -10.35
CA GLY A 195 13.84 12.53 -9.82
C GLY A 195 14.72 11.68 -10.75
N PRO A 196 14.98 10.41 -10.37
CA PRO A 196 15.83 9.50 -11.17
C PRO A 196 15.23 9.11 -12.52
N PHE A 197 13.92 9.22 -12.71
CA PHE A 197 13.25 8.88 -13.96
C PHE A 197 12.32 10.01 -14.41
N ILE A 198 12.10 10.07 -15.73
CA ILE A 198 11.26 11.06 -16.40
C ILE A 198 10.14 10.33 -17.13
N ILE A 199 8.87 10.65 -16.81
CA ILE A 199 7.71 10.08 -17.50
C ILE A 199 7.67 10.55 -18.94
N THR A 200 7.60 9.60 -19.89
CA THR A 200 7.64 9.86 -21.33
C THR A 200 6.35 9.52 -22.04
N ASP A 201 5.53 8.63 -21.48
CA ASP A 201 4.27 8.20 -22.08
C ASP A 201 3.35 7.58 -21.00
N PHE A 202 2.05 7.75 -21.16
CA PHE A 202 1.05 7.17 -20.26
C PHE A 202 -0.23 6.83 -21.00
N LYS A 203 -0.74 5.65 -20.75
CA LYS A 203 -2.04 5.21 -21.22
C LYS A 203 -2.82 4.58 -20.07
N VAL A 204 -3.93 5.21 -19.71
CA VAL A 204 -4.78 4.79 -18.58
C VAL A 204 -5.10 3.30 -18.67
N ASP A 205 -4.96 2.59 -17.55
CA ASP A 205 -5.23 1.16 -17.41
C ASP A 205 -4.47 0.25 -18.39
N GLN A 206 -3.34 0.74 -18.92
CA GLN A 206 -2.47 -0.06 -19.78
C GLN A 206 -1.01 0.03 -19.35
N TYR A 207 -0.39 1.21 -19.40
CA TYR A 207 1.02 1.37 -19.05
C TYR A 207 1.39 2.82 -18.72
N LEU A 208 2.50 2.94 -18.02
CA LEU A 208 3.27 4.18 -17.89
C LEU A 208 4.73 3.87 -18.24
N LYS A 209 5.35 4.74 -19.05
CA LYS A 209 6.76 4.63 -19.47
C LYS A 209 7.59 5.76 -18.90
N LEU A 210 8.79 5.42 -18.46
CA LEU A 210 9.77 6.36 -17.97
C LEU A 210 11.13 6.07 -18.59
N LYS A 211 11.90 7.12 -18.87
CA LYS A 211 13.32 7.02 -19.23
C LYS A 211 14.19 7.44 -18.04
N PRO A 212 15.46 6.98 -17.95
CA PRO A 212 16.39 7.45 -16.93
C PRO A 212 16.64 8.95 -17.07
N ASN A 213 16.70 9.64 -15.94
CA ASN A 213 17.21 11.01 -15.86
C ASN A 213 18.73 10.96 -15.75
N LYS A 214 19.42 11.31 -16.85
CA LYS A 214 20.89 11.26 -16.93
C LYS A 214 21.56 12.31 -16.05
N ASP A 215 20.83 13.37 -15.72
CA ASP A 215 21.31 14.49 -14.90
C ASP A 215 20.84 14.38 -13.43
N PHE A 216 20.34 13.19 -13.03
CA PHE A 216 19.95 12.99 -11.63
C PHE A 216 21.17 13.11 -10.72
N TRP A 217 21.10 13.95 -9.71
CA TRP A 217 22.22 14.33 -8.86
C TRP A 217 22.90 13.14 -8.13
N ARG A 218 22.18 12.04 -7.90
CA ARG A 218 22.74 10.81 -7.29
C ARG A 218 23.28 9.83 -8.35
N GLY A 219 23.23 10.18 -9.63
CA GLY A 219 23.62 9.34 -10.76
C GLY A 219 22.41 8.73 -11.48
N ALA A 220 22.61 8.44 -12.76
CA ALA A 220 21.56 7.91 -13.62
C ALA A 220 21.22 6.45 -13.29
N PRO A 221 19.94 6.04 -13.41
CA PRO A 221 19.55 4.62 -13.45
C PRO A 221 20.23 3.87 -14.60
N LYS A 222 20.36 2.55 -14.47
CA LYS A 222 21.11 1.70 -15.43
C LYS A 222 20.25 1.08 -16.53
N PHE A 223 18.93 0.99 -16.34
CA PHE A 223 18.00 0.55 -17.38
C PHE A 223 17.69 1.70 -18.35
N ASP A 224 17.52 1.40 -19.64
CA ASP A 224 17.19 2.39 -20.67
C ASP A 224 15.72 2.84 -20.61
N GLU A 225 14.85 2.00 -20.09
CA GLU A 225 13.43 2.28 -19.91
C GLU A 225 12.88 1.53 -18.70
N LEU A 226 11.99 2.19 -17.95
CA LEU A 226 11.17 1.59 -16.89
C LEU A 226 9.72 1.68 -17.32
N VAL A 227 9.01 0.54 -17.32
CA VAL A 227 7.61 0.45 -17.72
C VAL A 227 6.78 -0.13 -16.59
N PHE A 228 5.78 0.61 -16.12
CA PHE A 228 4.71 0.07 -15.26
C PHE A 228 3.57 -0.40 -16.16
N LYS A 229 3.27 -1.70 -16.15
CA LYS A 229 2.24 -2.31 -16.97
C LYS A 229 1.08 -2.78 -16.09
N TYR A 230 -0.12 -2.32 -16.39
CA TYR A 230 -1.31 -2.63 -15.60
C TYR A 230 -1.83 -4.04 -15.91
N TYR A 231 -2.10 -4.80 -14.87
CA TYR A 231 -2.76 -6.10 -14.91
C TYR A 231 -3.92 -6.12 -13.91
N LYS A 232 -5.14 -6.24 -14.40
CA LYS A 232 -6.32 -6.34 -13.53
C LYS A 232 -6.34 -7.64 -12.73
N ASP A 233 -5.72 -8.68 -13.26
CA ASP A 233 -5.71 -10.04 -12.72
C ASP A 233 -4.29 -10.44 -12.33
N GLY A 234 -4.12 -10.90 -11.08
CA GLY A 234 -2.82 -11.31 -10.53
C GLY A 234 -2.25 -12.56 -11.20
N ASP A 235 -3.09 -13.53 -11.58
CA ASP A 235 -2.63 -14.75 -12.26
C ASP A 235 -2.09 -14.40 -13.66
N ALA A 236 -2.72 -13.44 -14.35
CA ALA A 236 -2.22 -12.94 -15.62
C ALA A 236 -0.85 -12.26 -15.47
N ALA A 237 -0.62 -11.50 -14.39
CA ALA A 237 0.67 -10.89 -14.10
C ALA A 237 1.75 -11.94 -13.82
N VAL A 238 1.42 -12.99 -13.05
CA VAL A 238 2.33 -14.11 -12.77
C VAL A 238 2.66 -14.88 -14.05
N ALA A 239 1.66 -15.16 -14.90
CA ALA A 239 1.89 -15.82 -16.18
C ALA A 239 2.79 -14.98 -17.10
N ALA A 240 2.64 -13.65 -17.10
CA ALA A 240 3.51 -12.74 -17.85
C ALA A 240 4.96 -12.75 -17.31
N LEU A 241 5.15 -12.84 -15.98
CA LEU A 241 6.48 -13.02 -15.38
C LEU A 241 7.13 -14.33 -15.85
N GLN A 242 6.40 -15.44 -15.80
CA GLN A 242 6.92 -16.73 -16.22
C GLN A 242 7.32 -16.76 -17.69
N LYS A 243 6.60 -16.04 -18.56
CA LYS A 243 6.91 -15.92 -19.99
C LYS A 243 8.01 -14.90 -20.31
N GLY A 244 8.47 -14.11 -19.33
CA GLY A 244 9.43 -13.03 -19.57
C GLY A 244 8.83 -11.75 -20.17
N GLU A 245 7.50 -11.61 -20.19
CA GLU A 245 6.81 -10.41 -20.67
C GLU A 245 6.89 -9.25 -19.67
N VAL A 246 7.10 -9.55 -18.37
CA VAL A 246 7.41 -8.60 -17.32
C VAL A 246 8.60 -9.07 -16.51
N SER A 247 9.31 -8.13 -15.90
CA SER A 247 10.52 -8.38 -15.11
C SER A 247 10.23 -8.57 -13.63
N PHE A 248 9.09 -8.06 -13.16
CA PHE A 248 8.74 -8.00 -11.74
C PHE A 248 7.22 -8.06 -11.53
N VAL A 249 6.80 -8.76 -10.47
CA VAL A 249 5.42 -8.80 -9.96
C VAL A 249 5.40 -8.62 -8.45
N GLN A 250 4.31 -8.09 -7.90
CA GLN A 250 4.08 -7.91 -6.47
C GLN A 250 2.75 -8.51 -6.03
N GLY A 251 2.55 -8.61 -4.71
CA GLY A 251 1.27 -9.03 -4.12
C GLY A 251 0.92 -10.47 -4.45
N LEU A 252 1.93 -11.34 -4.50
CA LEU A 252 1.72 -12.76 -4.73
C LEU A 252 0.93 -13.39 -3.60
N THR A 253 -0.03 -14.23 -3.96
CA THR A 253 -0.65 -15.13 -2.99
C THR A 253 0.36 -16.19 -2.53
N PRO A 254 0.17 -16.82 -1.35
CA PRO A 254 1.02 -17.90 -0.89
C PRO A 254 1.20 -19.03 -1.92
N ALA A 255 0.11 -19.42 -2.60
CA ALA A 255 0.14 -20.46 -3.61
C ALA A 255 0.97 -20.08 -4.85
N GLN A 256 0.86 -18.82 -5.30
CA GLN A 256 1.66 -18.30 -6.41
C GLN A 256 3.14 -18.21 -6.02
N ALA A 257 3.44 -17.74 -4.81
CA ALA A 257 4.81 -17.67 -4.30
C ALA A 257 5.46 -19.06 -4.27
N GLU A 258 4.76 -20.06 -3.73
CA GLU A 258 5.26 -21.42 -3.66
C GLU A 258 5.50 -22.03 -5.06
N ALA A 259 4.57 -21.82 -5.99
CA ALA A 259 4.73 -22.28 -7.37
C ALA A 259 5.92 -21.64 -8.10
N LEU A 260 6.28 -20.39 -7.76
CA LEU A 260 7.39 -19.66 -8.37
C LEU A 260 8.75 -20.01 -7.77
N LYS A 261 8.83 -20.59 -6.56
CA LYS A 261 10.12 -20.95 -5.91
C LYS A 261 10.95 -21.93 -6.74
N SER A 262 10.32 -22.79 -7.50
CA SER A 262 10.99 -23.77 -8.37
C SER A 262 11.10 -23.33 -9.84
N ALA A 263 10.58 -22.15 -10.18
CA ALA A 263 10.60 -21.65 -11.54
C ALA A 263 12.01 -21.17 -11.94
N GLU A 264 12.47 -21.56 -13.10
CA GLU A 264 13.77 -21.16 -13.64
C GLU A 264 13.82 -19.64 -13.85
N ASN A 265 14.95 -19.02 -13.52
CA ASN A 265 15.20 -17.60 -13.66
C ASN A 265 14.21 -16.69 -12.89
N ILE A 266 13.51 -17.19 -11.89
CA ILE A 266 12.65 -16.40 -11.03
C ILE A 266 13.14 -16.47 -9.59
N LYS A 267 13.21 -15.30 -8.92
CA LYS A 267 13.49 -15.20 -7.50
C LYS A 267 12.27 -14.60 -6.79
N VAL A 268 11.78 -15.32 -5.79
CA VAL A 268 10.74 -14.83 -4.88
C VAL A 268 11.40 -14.05 -3.76
N ASN A 269 10.90 -12.85 -3.48
CA ASN A 269 11.23 -12.01 -2.34
C ASN A 269 10.05 -12.00 -1.39
N ASP A 270 10.22 -12.63 -0.23
CA ASP A 270 9.21 -12.69 0.84
C ASP A 270 9.74 -11.88 2.03
N ALA A 271 9.34 -10.64 2.10
CA ALA A 271 9.92 -9.65 3.00
C ALA A 271 8.91 -9.17 4.05
N PRO A 272 9.35 -8.80 5.28
CA PRO A 272 8.48 -8.15 6.24
C PRO A 272 7.79 -6.92 5.65
N GLY A 273 6.46 -6.95 5.67
CA GLY A 273 5.64 -5.89 5.10
C GLY A 273 5.60 -4.64 5.98
N ARG A 274 5.12 -3.56 5.40
CA ARG A 274 4.91 -2.28 6.09
C ARG A 274 3.47 -2.10 6.61
N ARG A 275 2.61 -3.09 6.37
CA ARG A 275 1.19 -3.06 6.72
C ARG A 275 0.95 -3.90 7.97
N PHE A 276 0.08 -3.42 8.86
CA PHE A 276 -0.59 -4.26 9.84
C PHE A 276 -2.00 -4.62 9.35
N PHE A 277 -2.51 -5.74 9.84
CA PHE A 277 -3.90 -6.15 9.68
C PHE A 277 -4.52 -6.34 11.06
N ALA A 278 -5.67 -5.73 11.30
CA ALA A 278 -6.27 -5.60 12.62
C ALA A 278 -7.77 -5.88 12.61
N LEU A 279 -8.27 -6.16 13.79
CA LEU A 279 -9.69 -6.09 14.14
C LEU A 279 -9.92 -4.80 14.92
N ALA A 280 -10.51 -3.80 14.29
CA ALA A 280 -10.87 -2.54 14.89
C ALA A 280 -12.22 -2.66 15.61
N THR A 281 -12.30 -2.12 16.82
CA THR A 281 -13.52 -2.09 17.64
C THR A 281 -14.14 -0.71 17.62
N ASN A 282 -15.44 -0.61 17.35
CA ASN A 282 -16.18 0.65 17.48
C ASN A 282 -16.36 1.02 18.95
N PRO A 283 -15.71 2.07 19.46
CA PRO A 283 -15.82 2.50 20.85
C PRO A 283 -17.10 3.31 21.14
N GLY A 284 -18.04 3.33 20.23
CA GLY A 284 -19.21 4.21 20.22
C GLY A 284 -18.90 5.52 19.49
N ALA A 285 -19.31 5.60 18.22
CA ALA A 285 -19.06 6.75 17.38
C ALA A 285 -19.57 8.06 18.00
N ARG A 286 -18.74 9.09 17.93
CA ARG A 286 -19.05 10.44 18.44
C ARG A 286 -18.30 11.50 17.66
N SER A 287 -18.83 12.71 17.66
CA SER A 287 -18.19 13.89 17.11
C SER A 287 -17.47 14.71 18.20
N LYS A 288 -16.67 15.70 17.79
CA LYS A 288 -15.93 16.60 18.70
C LYS A 288 -16.85 17.37 19.64
N ASP A 289 -18.07 17.69 19.21
CA ASP A 289 -19.10 18.33 20.04
C ASP A 289 -19.78 17.35 21.04
N GLY A 290 -19.31 16.09 21.11
CA GLY A 290 -19.76 15.08 22.05
C GLY A 290 -21.05 14.36 21.66
N LYS A 291 -21.62 14.68 20.50
CA LYS A 291 -22.84 13.99 20.00
C LYS A 291 -22.50 12.58 19.56
N LYS A 292 -23.24 11.62 20.10
CA LYS A 292 -23.15 10.20 19.72
C LYS A 292 -23.96 9.95 18.46
N PHE A 293 -23.46 9.04 17.63
CA PHE A 293 -24.13 8.56 16.42
C PHE A 293 -23.73 7.11 16.13
N GLY A 294 -24.28 6.54 15.05
CA GLY A 294 -24.05 5.13 14.73
C GLY A 294 -24.77 4.18 15.69
N ASN A 295 -24.48 2.91 15.55
CA ASN A 295 -25.20 1.84 16.26
C ASN A 295 -24.30 0.73 16.79
N GLY A 296 -23.04 1.02 17.10
CA GLY A 296 -22.09 0.07 17.67
C GLY A 296 -22.59 -0.56 18.98
N HIS A 297 -22.28 -1.84 19.17
CA HIS A 297 -22.80 -2.63 20.29
C HIS A 297 -22.23 -2.17 21.64
N LYS A 298 -23.10 -1.87 22.61
CA LYS A 298 -22.72 -1.32 23.93
C LYS A 298 -21.75 -2.18 24.71
N ALA A 299 -21.79 -3.51 24.56
CA ALA A 299 -20.88 -4.42 25.25
C ALA A 299 -19.41 -4.15 24.92
N LEU A 300 -19.11 -3.62 23.72
CA LEU A 300 -17.74 -3.27 23.32
C LEU A 300 -17.18 -2.04 24.04
N LEU A 301 -17.99 -1.29 24.77
CA LEU A 301 -17.53 -0.24 25.70
C LEU A 301 -16.88 -0.83 26.96
N ASP A 302 -17.20 -2.09 27.29
CA ASP A 302 -16.63 -2.79 28.43
C ASP A 302 -15.24 -3.35 28.07
N PRO A 303 -14.15 -2.92 28.76
CA PRO A 303 -12.81 -3.42 28.52
C PRO A 303 -12.67 -4.94 28.67
N ALA A 304 -13.47 -5.55 29.58
CA ALA A 304 -13.44 -6.99 29.78
C ALA A 304 -13.91 -7.76 28.54
N VAL A 305 -14.92 -7.23 27.83
CA VAL A 305 -15.39 -7.81 26.56
C VAL A 305 -14.29 -7.71 25.49
N ARG A 306 -13.70 -6.54 25.30
CA ARG A 306 -12.63 -6.37 24.29
C ARG A 306 -11.44 -7.28 24.57
N LYS A 307 -10.98 -7.35 25.84
CA LYS A 307 -9.89 -8.27 26.23
C LYS A 307 -10.27 -9.74 26.05
N ALA A 308 -11.52 -10.10 26.34
CA ALA A 308 -12.00 -11.46 26.10
C ALA A 308 -11.97 -11.82 24.60
N LEU A 309 -12.43 -10.93 23.73
CA LEU A 309 -12.35 -11.15 22.27
C LEU A 309 -10.89 -11.27 21.81
N PHE A 310 -9.97 -10.53 22.42
CA PHE A 310 -8.55 -10.61 22.13
C PHE A 310 -7.98 -12.00 22.52
N HIS A 311 -8.28 -12.49 23.76
CA HIS A 311 -7.91 -13.85 24.19
C HIS A 311 -8.59 -14.95 23.38
N ALA A 312 -9.75 -14.68 22.79
CA ALA A 312 -10.50 -15.62 21.98
C ALA A 312 -10.07 -15.65 20.49
N THR A 313 -9.02 -14.92 20.12
CA THR A 313 -8.56 -14.83 18.74
C THR A 313 -7.19 -15.48 18.59
N ASP A 314 -7.13 -16.62 17.87
CA ASP A 314 -5.88 -17.36 17.61
C ASP A 314 -5.13 -16.75 16.42
N ARG A 315 -4.22 -15.81 16.73
CA ARG A 315 -3.40 -15.14 15.73
C ARG A 315 -2.38 -16.06 15.06
N ALA A 316 -1.88 -17.06 15.80
CA ALA A 316 -0.96 -18.05 15.24
C ALA A 316 -1.65 -18.87 14.15
N THR A 317 -2.90 -19.30 14.38
CA THR A 317 -3.70 -19.98 13.34
C THR A 317 -3.99 -19.07 12.15
N ILE A 318 -4.25 -17.77 12.36
CA ILE A 318 -4.42 -16.82 11.25
C ILE A 318 -3.15 -16.76 10.40
N VAL A 319 -1.97 -16.63 11.01
CA VAL A 319 -0.68 -16.61 10.29
C VAL A 319 -0.45 -17.92 9.55
N ASP A 320 -0.66 -19.07 10.19
CA ASP A 320 -0.41 -20.39 9.59
C ASP A 320 -1.42 -20.75 8.49
N LYS A 321 -2.73 -20.55 8.73
CA LYS A 321 -3.78 -21.08 7.83
C LYS A 321 -4.27 -20.08 6.81
N VAL A 322 -4.31 -18.77 7.14
CA VAL A 322 -4.79 -17.75 6.19
C VAL A 322 -3.62 -17.19 5.40
N TYR A 323 -2.53 -16.81 6.08
CA TYR A 323 -1.35 -16.28 5.41
C TYR A 323 -0.32 -17.35 5.03
N GLN A 324 -0.53 -18.62 5.39
CA GLN A 324 0.34 -19.77 5.06
C GLN A 324 1.83 -19.51 5.39
N GLY A 325 2.10 -18.81 6.50
CA GLY A 325 3.43 -18.43 6.94
C GLY A 325 3.98 -17.12 6.34
N HIS A 326 3.27 -16.49 5.40
CA HIS A 326 3.68 -15.21 4.80
C HIS A 326 3.17 -14.00 5.61
N ALA A 327 3.26 -14.09 6.92
CA ALA A 327 2.96 -13.02 7.88
C ALA A 327 3.66 -13.30 9.21
N VAL A 328 3.70 -12.29 10.07
CA VAL A 328 4.11 -12.41 11.49
C VAL A 328 2.90 -12.12 12.37
N GLU A 329 2.79 -12.79 13.54
CA GLU A 329 1.73 -12.49 14.51
C GLU A 329 1.73 -11.03 14.91
N GLY A 330 0.53 -10.43 15.00
CA GLY A 330 0.36 -9.06 15.41
C GLY A 330 0.61 -8.86 16.90
N GLU A 331 1.27 -7.76 17.24
CA GLU A 331 1.52 -7.32 18.64
C GLU A 331 1.22 -5.82 18.75
N GLY A 332 2.21 -4.94 18.54
CA GLY A 332 2.04 -3.50 18.55
C GLY A 332 1.39 -2.95 17.24
N TYR A 333 1.11 -1.67 17.25
CA TYR A 333 0.46 -1.00 16.12
C TYR A 333 1.42 -0.72 14.95
N ILE A 334 2.72 -0.59 15.23
CA ILE A 334 3.76 -0.35 14.22
C ILE A 334 4.42 -1.69 13.86
N PRO A 335 4.52 -2.08 12.57
CA PRO A 335 5.13 -3.33 12.14
C PRO A 335 6.62 -3.45 12.52
N PRO A 336 7.13 -4.69 12.75
CA PRO A 336 8.50 -4.92 13.23
C PRO A 336 9.60 -4.45 12.25
N ARG A 337 9.29 -4.25 10.96
CA ARG A 337 10.27 -3.68 10.02
C ARG A 337 10.73 -2.25 10.40
N PHE A 338 9.98 -1.53 11.22
CA PHE A 338 10.31 -0.22 11.76
C PHE A 338 10.85 -0.34 13.19
N GLU A 339 11.98 -1.02 13.34
CA GLU A 339 12.58 -1.44 14.63
C GLU A 339 12.63 -0.34 15.69
N SER A 340 12.95 0.90 15.29
CA SER A 340 13.04 2.04 16.22
C SER A 340 11.72 2.30 16.94
N TYR A 341 10.60 2.13 16.25
CA TYR A 341 9.26 2.40 16.76
C TYR A 341 8.49 1.14 17.15
N PHE A 342 8.91 -0.04 16.70
CA PHE A 342 8.23 -1.28 17.00
C PHE A 342 8.16 -1.53 18.50
N TRP A 343 6.97 -1.85 18.99
CA TRP A 343 6.71 -2.25 20.36
C TRP A 343 6.07 -3.64 20.41
N LYS A 344 6.49 -4.42 21.39
CA LYS A 344 5.86 -5.69 21.74
C LYS A 344 5.55 -5.72 23.23
N PRO A 345 4.47 -6.40 23.65
CA PRO A 345 4.14 -6.53 25.06
C PRO A 345 5.22 -7.35 25.80
N GLU A 346 5.52 -6.96 27.02
CA GLU A 346 6.26 -7.81 27.95
C GLU A 346 5.46 -9.10 28.23
N ALA A 347 6.16 -10.16 28.65
CA ALA A 347 5.52 -11.47 28.89
C ALA A 347 4.29 -11.40 29.82
N SER A 348 4.31 -10.51 30.81
CA SER A 348 3.21 -10.26 31.73
C SER A 348 2.03 -9.50 31.13
N GLN A 349 2.25 -8.78 30.05
CA GLN A 349 1.23 -7.99 29.33
C GLN A 349 0.65 -8.74 28.13
N LYS A 350 1.34 -9.79 27.66
CA LYS A 350 0.97 -10.51 26.44
C LYS A 350 -0.41 -11.15 26.57
N ILE A 351 -1.33 -10.74 25.70
CA ILE A 351 -2.64 -11.36 25.55
C ILE A 351 -2.48 -12.53 24.57
N ALA A 352 -2.25 -13.73 25.12
CA ALA A 352 -2.18 -14.97 24.34
C ALA A 352 -3.59 -15.50 24.02
N TYR A 353 -3.70 -16.35 23.01
CA TYR A 353 -4.91 -17.14 22.76
C TYR A 353 -5.21 -18.02 23.97
N ASP A 354 -6.29 -17.75 24.66
CA ASP A 354 -6.76 -18.45 25.86
C ASP A 354 -8.30 -18.33 25.98
N PRO A 355 -9.05 -19.25 25.35
CA PRO A 355 -10.50 -19.26 25.42
C PRO A 355 -11.06 -19.40 26.85
N ALA A 356 -10.32 -20.08 27.77
CA ALA A 356 -10.73 -20.22 29.14
C ALA A 356 -10.66 -18.86 29.87
N LYS A 357 -9.57 -18.11 29.65
CA LYS A 357 -9.43 -16.75 30.18
C LYS A 357 -10.47 -15.79 29.62
N ALA A 358 -10.76 -15.92 28.31
CA ALA A 358 -11.83 -15.15 27.66
C ALA A 358 -13.19 -15.40 28.35
N ALA A 359 -13.51 -16.68 28.60
CA ALA A 359 -14.75 -17.05 29.32
C ALA A 359 -14.79 -16.46 30.74
N GLU A 360 -13.69 -16.59 31.51
CA GLU A 360 -13.54 -16.01 32.84
C GLU A 360 -13.81 -14.50 32.87
N LEU A 361 -13.19 -13.75 31.95
CA LEU A 361 -13.36 -12.30 31.81
C LEU A 361 -14.82 -11.92 31.56
N LEU A 362 -15.48 -12.61 30.63
CA LEU A 362 -16.88 -12.38 30.30
C LEU A 362 -17.80 -12.71 31.48
N ASP A 363 -17.56 -13.84 32.15
CA ASP A 363 -18.34 -14.27 33.31
C ASP A 363 -18.17 -13.31 34.47
N GLY A 364 -16.94 -12.86 34.75
CA GLY A 364 -16.64 -11.88 35.78
C GLY A 364 -17.28 -10.52 35.53
N ALA A 365 -17.40 -10.12 34.27
CA ALA A 365 -18.04 -8.87 33.86
C ALA A 365 -19.58 -8.95 33.75
N GLY A 366 -20.17 -10.13 34.03
CA GLY A 366 -21.62 -10.32 34.06
C GLY A 366 -22.27 -10.77 32.75
N TYR A 367 -21.49 -11.08 31.73
CA TYR A 367 -21.97 -11.63 30.45
C TYR A 367 -22.10 -13.16 30.58
N LYS A 368 -23.15 -13.66 31.16
CA LYS A 368 -23.33 -15.09 31.47
C LYS A 368 -23.91 -15.88 30.32
N LYS A 369 -23.59 -17.20 30.24
CA LYS A 369 -24.26 -18.12 29.33
C LYS A 369 -25.64 -18.49 29.87
N ASN A 370 -26.64 -18.55 28.98
CA ASN A 370 -27.96 -19.11 29.31
C ASN A 370 -27.96 -20.65 29.20
N ALA A 371 -29.11 -21.28 29.50
CA ALA A 371 -29.25 -22.74 29.45
C ALA A 371 -28.99 -23.34 28.03
N ALA A 372 -29.12 -22.55 26.96
CA ALA A 372 -28.82 -22.97 25.60
C ALA A 372 -27.34 -22.74 25.21
N GLY A 373 -26.48 -22.35 26.18
CA GLY A 373 -25.05 -22.08 25.92
C GLY A 373 -24.75 -20.74 25.24
N LYS A 374 -25.77 -19.93 24.94
CA LYS A 374 -25.60 -18.61 24.38
C LYS A 374 -25.26 -17.59 25.46
N ARG A 375 -24.27 -16.76 25.20
CA ARG A 375 -23.88 -15.66 26.09
C ARG A 375 -24.87 -14.51 25.97
N LEU A 376 -25.20 -13.89 27.07
CA LEU A 376 -26.13 -12.76 27.13
C LEU A 376 -25.38 -11.46 27.42
N ASP A 377 -25.87 -10.36 26.87
CA ASP A 377 -25.48 -9.01 27.27
C ASP A 377 -26.11 -8.62 28.63
N LYS A 378 -25.79 -7.42 29.12
CA LYS A 378 -26.32 -6.93 30.41
C LYS A 378 -27.82 -6.63 30.40
N ASP A 379 -28.44 -6.58 29.22
CA ASP A 379 -29.88 -6.41 29.00
C ASP A 379 -30.60 -7.78 28.85
N GLY A 380 -29.87 -8.90 28.98
CA GLY A 380 -30.39 -10.27 28.87
C GLY A 380 -30.64 -10.75 27.44
N LYS A 381 -30.14 -10.03 26.42
CA LYS A 381 -30.22 -10.41 25.02
C LYS A 381 -28.99 -11.24 24.61
N PRO A 382 -29.08 -12.07 23.57
CA PRO A 382 -27.91 -12.74 23.03
C PRO A 382 -26.80 -11.73 22.69
N LEU A 383 -25.57 -12.04 23.13
CA LEU A 383 -24.40 -11.24 22.80
C LEU A 383 -23.99 -11.59 21.36
N GLU A 384 -24.34 -10.72 20.45
CA GLU A 384 -24.04 -10.86 19.00
C GLU A 384 -23.37 -9.59 18.48
N PHE A 385 -22.32 -9.76 17.67
CA PHE A 385 -21.60 -8.68 17.03
C PHE A 385 -21.70 -8.77 15.51
N ARG A 386 -21.56 -7.63 14.84
CA ARG A 386 -21.38 -7.49 13.39
C ARG A 386 -19.93 -7.10 13.12
N ILE A 387 -19.32 -7.73 12.11
CA ILE A 387 -18.01 -7.33 11.62
C ILE A 387 -18.09 -6.93 10.15
N LEU A 388 -17.60 -5.74 9.83
CA LEU A 388 -17.41 -5.31 8.45
C LEU A 388 -16.21 -6.04 7.82
N CYS A 389 -16.43 -6.54 6.62
CA CYS A 389 -15.53 -7.35 5.82
C CYS A 389 -15.51 -6.80 4.39
N HIS A 390 -14.34 -6.78 3.74
CA HIS A 390 -14.25 -6.41 2.33
C HIS A 390 -14.67 -7.57 1.43
N ALA A 391 -15.66 -7.37 0.57
CA ALA A 391 -16.19 -8.44 -0.29
C ALA A 391 -15.15 -8.99 -1.28
N THR A 392 -14.14 -8.20 -1.62
CA THR A 392 -13.06 -8.58 -2.54
C THR A 392 -11.84 -9.18 -1.86
N ASP A 393 -11.75 -9.15 -0.49
CA ASP A 393 -10.61 -9.70 0.24
C ASP A 393 -10.92 -11.14 0.72
N PRO A 394 -10.21 -12.16 0.21
CA PRO A 394 -10.39 -13.54 0.65
C PRO A 394 -9.90 -13.79 2.08
N ASN A 395 -8.91 -13.01 2.57
CA ASN A 395 -8.38 -13.16 3.92
C ASN A 395 -9.41 -12.69 4.95
N ASP A 396 -10.10 -11.56 4.72
CA ASP A 396 -11.20 -11.10 5.55
C ASP A 396 -12.25 -12.19 5.76
N LYS A 397 -12.67 -12.83 4.65
CA LYS A 397 -13.67 -13.90 4.68
C LYS A 397 -13.19 -15.14 5.43
N ALA A 398 -11.92 -15.51 5.24
CA ALA A 398 -11.32 -16.67 5.90
C ALA A 398 -11.18 -16.41 7.41
N ILE A 399 -10.66 -15.25 7.81
CA ILE A 399 -10.51 -14.86 9.22
C ILE A 399 -11.89 -14.74 9.87
N GLY A 400 -12.88 -14.15 9.19
CA GLY A 400 -14.25 -14.03 9.66
C GLY A 400 -14.87 -15.39 10.06
N LYS A 401 -14.59 -16.45 9.29
CA LYS A 401 -15.04 -17.82 9.60
C LYS A 401 -14.38 -18.37 10.86
N TYR A 402 -13.07 -18.17 11.04
CA TYR A 402 -12.37 -18.57 12.27
C TYR A 402 -12.90 -17.82 13.49
N LEU A 403 -13.15 -16.53 13.38
CA LEU A 403 -13.74 -15.74 14.48
C LEU A 403 -15.15 -16.22 14.83
N GLN A 404 -15.98 -16.59 13.83
CA GLN A 404 -17.32 -17.17 14.08
C GLN A 404 -17.23 -18.49 14.86
N GLU A 405 -16.27 -19.35 14.53
CA GLU A 405 -16.04 -20.61 15.21
C GLU A 405 -15.57 -20.39 16.65
N TRP A 406 -14.46 -19.68 16.85
CA TRP A 406 -13.85 -19.48 18.17
C TRP A 406 -14.76 -18.72 19.13
N TRP A 407 -15.43 -17.66 18.67
CA TRP A 407 -16.34 -16.88 19.52
C TRP A 407 -17.66 -17.61 19.73
N GLY A 408 -18.09 -18.44 18.77
CA GLY A 408 -19.24 -19.34 18.90
C GLY A 408 -19.08 -20.34 20.04
N GLU A 409 -17.89 -20.89 20.28
CA GLU A 409 -17.57 -21.77 21.42
C GLU A 409 -17.73 -21.03 22.77
N LEU A 410 -17.48 -19.73 22.78
CA LEU A 410 -17.76 -18.88 23.95
C LEU A 410 -19.23 -18.50 24.11
N GLY A 411 -20.09 -18.88 23.15
CA GLY A 411 -21.51 -18.54 23.11
C GLY A 411 -21.80 -17.14 22.56
N ILE A 412 -20.82 -16.50 21.93
CA ILE A 412 -20.95 -15.19 21.27
C ILE A 412 -21.34 -15.40 19.81
N GLY A 413 -22.38 -14.71 19.35
CA GLY A 413 -22.75 -14.65 17.94
C GLY A 413 -21.86 -13.67 17.16
N LEU A 414 -21.52 -14.01 15.91
CA LEU A 414 -20.82 -13.10 15.00
C LEU A 414 -21.44 -13.14 13.61
N LYS A 415 -21.88 -12.01 13.12
CA LYS A 415 -22.33 -11.81 11.74
C LYS A 415 -21.21 -11.14 10.93
N VAL A 416 -20.69 -11.85 9.95
CA VAL A 416 -19.66 -11.31 9.02
C VAL A 416 -20.38 -10.65 7.84
N GLU A 417 -20.24 -9.34 7.68
CA GLU A 417 -20.92 -8.52 6.68
C GLU A 417 -19.90 -8.04 5.64
N CYS A 418 -19.71 -8.82 4.56
CA CYS A 418 -18.77 -8.50 3.51
C CYS A 418 -19.42 -7.63 2.45
N LEU A 419 -18.96 -6.39 2.32
CA LEU A 419 -19.51 -5.35 1.47
C LEU A 419 -18.49 -4.92 0.40
N ASP A 420 -18.99 -4.52 -0.77
CA ASP A 420 -18.16 -3.90 -1.82
C ASP A 420 -17.68 -2.49 -1.40
N ASN A 421 -18.50 -1.78 -0.63
CA ASN A 421 -18.16 -0.50 -0.01
C ASN A 421 -18.35 -0.58 1.51
N VAL A 422 -17.25 -0.69 2.23
CA VAL A 422 -17.25 -0.68 3.71
C VAL A 422 -17.17 0.74 4.27
N SER A 423 -16.80 1.73 3.47
CA SER A 423 -16.56 3.10 3.93
C SER A 423 -17.85 3.78 4.44
N ASP A 424 -18.99 3.56 3.79
CA ASP A 424 -20.23 4.20 4.18
C ASP A 424 -20.69 3.79 5.59
N PRO A 425 -20.86 2.48 5.93
CA PRO A 425 -21.23 2.08 7.28
C PRO A 425 -20.11 2.40 8.30
N TRP A 426 -18.84 2.38 7.88
CA TRP A 426 -17.71 2.75 8.73
C TRP A 426 -17.80 4.21 9.18
N LEU A 427 -17.91 5.14 8.24
CA LEU A 427 -18.00 6.57 8.53
C LEU A 427 -19.29 6.95 9.28
N ALA A 428 -20.37 6.21 9.05
CA ALA A 428 -21.62 6.35 9.79
C ALA A 428 -21.59 5.77 11.20
N GLY A 429 -20.53 5.03 11.60
CA GLY A 429 -20.44 4.31 12.88
C GLY A 429 -21.42 3.14 12.98
N ASP A 430 -21.91 2.61 11.85
CA ASP A 430 -22.91 1.54 11.78
C ASP A 430 -22.25 0.17 11.71
N TYR A 431 -21.38 -0.11 12.67
CA TYR A 431 -20.68 -1.39 12.82
C TYR A 431 -20.31 -1.63 14.28
N ASP A 432 -20.00 -2.87 14.62
CA ASP A 432 -19.48 -3.25 15.95
C ASP A 432 -17.97 -3.45 15.88
N LEU A 433 -17.53 -4.20 14.90
CA LEU A 433 -16.12 -4.51 14.59
C LEU A 433 -15.90 -4.33 13.09
N ALA A 434 -14.65 -4.13 12.70
CA ALA A 434 -14.28 -4.07 11.28
C ALA A 434 -12.88 -4.61 11.07
N PHE A 435 -12.65 -5.27 9.93
CA PHE A 435 -11.30 -5.55 9.49
C PHE A 435 -10.66 -4.27 8.98
N ASP A 436 -9.49 -3.99 9.48
CA ASP A 436 -8.73 -2.76 9.24
C ASP A 436 -7.26 -3.05 8.95
N GLY A 437 -6.57 -2.10 8.35
CA GLY A 437 -5.14 -2.18 8.17
C GLY A 437 -4.56 -1.03 7.38
N TRP A 438 -3.45 -0.51 7.88
CA TRP A 438 -2.72 0.60 7.27
C TRP A 438 -1.29 0.22 6.91
N SER A 439 -0.78 0.80 5.84
CA SER A 439 0.65 0.83 5.58
C SER A 439 1.28 1.94 6.41
N VAL A 440 2.29 1.59 7.19
CA VAL A 440 3.02 2.53 8.04
C VAL A 440 4.19 3.14 7.27
N ASN A 441 4.41 4.43 7.40
CA ASN A 441 5.58 5.13 6.87
C ASN A 441 6.76 5.03 7.85
N PRO A 442 8.01 5.29 7.42
CA PRO A 442 9.15 5.36 8.33
C PRO A 442 8.94 6.31 9.50
N ASP A 443 8.20 7.40 9.30
CA ASP A 443 7.65 8.19 10.40
C ASP A 443 6.19 7.77 10.66
N PRO A 444 5.86 7.27 11.86
CA PRO A 444 4.53 6.70 12.17
C PRO A 444 3.47 7.76 12.53
N ASP A 445 3.78 9.04 12.47
CA ASP A 445 2.89 10.11 12.96
C ASP A 445 1.48 10.02 12.38
N PHE A 446 1.38 9.78 11.06
CA PHE A 446 0.08 9.70 10.39
C PHE A 446 -0.84 8.63 11.00
N VAL A 447 -0.36 7.37 11.10
CA VAL A 447 -1.19 6.27 11.60
C VAL A 447 -1.51 6.38 13.10
N LEU A 448 -0.74 7.18 13.85
CA LEU A 448 -1.03 7.49 15.24
C LEU A 448 -2.04 8.65 15.34
N SER A 449 -1.96 9.63 14.46
CA SER A 449 -2.82 10.83 14.46
C SER A 449 -4.30 10.50 14.30
N ILE A 450 -4.63 9.48 13.52
CA ILE A 450 -6.01 9.06 13.22
C ILE A 450 -6.76 8.47 14.43
N HIS A 451 -6.06 8.16 15.53
CA HIS A 451 -6.63 7.67 16.79
C HIS A 451 -6.73 8.77 17.88
N THR A 452 -6.42 10.02 17.54
CA THR A 452 -6.56 11.14 18.46
C THR A 452 -8.01 11.66 18.51
N CYS A 453 -8.39 12.28 19.62
CA CYS A 453 -9.68 12.99 19.70
C CYS A 453 -9.77 14.13 18.66
N ALA A 454 -8.63 14.68 18.26
CA ALA A 454 -8.57 15.72 17.22
C ALA A 454 -8.95 15.19 15.82
N ALA A 455 -8.87 13.88 15.59
CA ALA A 455 -9.26 13.25 14.33
C ALA A 455 -10.78 13.05 14.19
N LEU A 456 -11.55 13.10 15.29
CA LEU A 456 -13.01 12.93 15.25
C LEU A 456 -13.68 13.94 14.30
N PRO A 457 -14.83 13.59 13.68
CA PRO A 457 -15.61 14.56 12.89
C PRO A 457 -16.09 15.73 13.75
N ALA A 458 -16.21 16.91 13.18
CA ALA A 458 -16.68 18.10 13.90
C ALA A 458 -18.13 17.92 14.36
N THR A 459 -18.99 17.40 13.48
CA THR A 459 -20.39 17.02 13.78
C THR A 459 -20.67 15.61 13.24
N PRO A 460 -21.77 14.93 13.61
CA PRO A 460 -22.14 13.63 13.09
C PRO A 460 -22.37 13.55 11.56
N LYS A 461 -22.42 14.70 10.88
CA LYS A 461 -22.62 14.79 9.43
C LYS A 461 -21.33 15.03 8.65
N ASP A 462 -20.25 15.35 9.37
CA ASP A 462 -18.97 15.62 8.76
C ASP A 462 -18.14 14.33 8.72
N THR A 463 -17.21 14.26 7.78
CA THR A 463 -16.14 13.26 7.78
C THR A 463 -15.00 13.75 8.66
N GLY A 464 -14.53 12.90 9.59
CA GLY A 464 -13.30 13.13 10.34
C GLY A 464 -12.12 12.43 9.68
N ALA A 465 -10.93 12.67 10.22
CA ALA A 465 -9.74 11.89 9.87
C ALA A 465 -9.58 10.64 10.77
N THR A 466 -10.58 10.37 11.60
CA THR A 466 -10.56 9.23 12.54
C THR A 466 -10.74 7.92 11.80
N ASP A 467 -9.99 6.93 12.25
CA ASP A 467 -10.12 5.59 11.73
C ASP A 467 -11.32 4.86 12.37
N ASN A 468 -11.38 4.77 13.68
CA ASN A 468 -12.42 4.01 14.39
C ASN A 468 -13.02 4.74 15.61
N PHE A 469 -13.07 6.06 15.60
CA PHE A 469 -13.63 6.93 16.65
C PHE A 469 -12.97 6.81 18.03
N ILE A 470 -11.76 6.26 18.13
CA ILE A 470 -10.98 6.27 19.36
C ILE A 470 -10.75 7.72 19.81
N CYS A 471 -10.92 7.95 21.09
CA CYS A 471 -10.58 9.22 21.74
C CYS A 471 -10.24 8.93 23.19
N ASP A 472 -8.96 8.74 23.45
CA ASP A 472 -8.40 8.40 24.76
C ASP A 472 -7.43 9.49 25.20
N LYS A 473 -7.71 10.10 26.35
CA LYS A 473 -6.92 11.25 26.82
C LYS A 473 -5.45 10.89 27.05
N GLN A 474 -5.13 9.70 27.53
CA GLN A 474 -3.73 9.32 27.75
C GLN A 474 -3.00 9.13 26.43
N PHE A 475 -3.69 8.59 25.43
CA PHE A 475 -3.15 8.50 24.08
C PHE A 475 -2.91 9.91 23.48
N ASP A 476 -3.87 10.83 23.62
CA ASP A 476 -3.75 12.21 23.14
C ASP A 476 -2.60 12.97 23.82
N ASP A 477 -2.42 12.79 25.14
CA ASP A 477 -1.31 13.41 25.86
C ASP A 477 0.04 12.90 25.33
N LEU A 478 0.19 11.59 25.14
CA LEU A 478 1.40 10.98 24.54
C LEU A 478 1.61 11.45 23.08
N TYR A 479 0.53 11.56 22.29
CA TYR A 479 0.61 12.07 20.94
C TYR A 479 1.11 13.54 20.92
N ALA A 480 0.58 14.38 21.81
CA ALA A 480 1.01 15.75 21.91
C ALA A 480 2.50 15.89 22.32
N GLU A 481 2.97 15.00 23.22
CA GLU A 481 4.37 14.95 23.62
C GLU A 481 5.28 14.52 22.45
N GLN A 482 4.94 13.40 21.75
CA GLN A 482 5.76 12.89 20.64
C GLN A 482 5.81 13.87 19.46
N ALA A 483 4.73 14.60 19.20
CA ALA A 483 4.65 15.54 18.07
C ALA A 483 5.66 16.72 18.20
N VAL A 484 6.15 16.98 19.41
CA VAL A 484 7.11 18.06 19.69
C VAL A 484 8.44 17.55 20.25
N GLU A 485 8.64 16.22 20.32
CA GLU A 485 9.90 15.63 20.77
C GLU A 485 10.88 15.47 19.60
N TYR A 486 12.05 16.11 19.71
CA TYR A 486 13.08 16.15 18.67
C TYR A 486 14.22 15.16 18.90
N ASP A 487 14.32 14.57 20.08
CA ASP A 487 15.24 13.48 20.35
C ASP A 487 14.63 12.17 19.81
N PRO A 488 15.26 11.51 18.83
CA PRO A 488 14.68 10.33 18.19
C PRO A 488 14.41 9.18 19.16
N ALA A 489 15.27 8.98 20.16
CA ALA A 489 15.13 7.90 21.13
C ALA A 489 13.96 8.15 22.08
N LYS A 490 13.82 9.38 22.59
CA LYS A 490 12.69 9.77 23.44
C LYS A 490 11.37 9.73 22.67
N ARG A 491 11.38 10.20 21.42
CA ARG A 491 10.20 10.12 20.55
C ARG A 491 9.78 8.67 20.30
N ALA A 492 10.75 7.79 20.05
CA ALA A 492 10.48 6.36 19.89
C ALA A 492 9.87 5.74 21.15
N ASP A 493 10.33 6.12 22.34
CA ASP A 493 9.75 5.67 23.62
C ASP A 493 8.29 6.13 23.75
N LEU A 494 8.00 7.40 23.47
CA LEU A 494 6.63 7.93 23.47
C LEU A 494 5.72 7.15 22.51
N VAL A 495 6.18 6.89 21.29
CA VAL A 495 5.45 6.10 20.28
C VAL A 495 5.21 4.67 20.77
N LYS A 496 6.18 4.03 21.45
CA LYS A 496 6.00 2.70 22.05
C LYS A 496 4.97 2.71 23.18
N ARG A 497 4.97 3.74 24.01
CA ARG A 497 3.95 3.93 25.05
C ARG A 497 2.55 4.13 24.47
N MET A 498 2.43 4.84 23.35
CA MET A 498 1.16 4.97 22.62
C MET A 498 0.64 3.62 22.12
N GLN A 499 1.51 2.78 21.57
CA GLN A 499 1.14 1.43 21.12
C GLN A 499 0.72 0.55 22.31
N SER A 500 1.44 0.60 23.42
CA SER A 500 1.05 -0.08 24.67
C SER A 500 -0.35 0.33 25.11
N ARG A 501 -0.67 1.65 25.03
CA ARG A 501 -2.01 2.13 25.38
C ARG A 501 -3.10 1.59 24.47
N LEU A 502 -2.90 1.57 23.15
CA LEU A 502 -3.85 0.99 22.19
C LEU A 502 -4.07 -0.50 22.46
N TYR A 503 -3.00 -1.24 22.74
CA TYR A 503 -3.05 -2.65 23.08
C TYR A 503 -3.83 -2.90 24.36
N ASP A 504 -3.56 -2.15 25.43
CA ASP A 504 -4.21 -2.31 26.74
C ASP A 504 -5.71 -1.97 26.69
N THR A 505 -6.12 -1.02 25.87
CA THR A 505 -7.53 -0.66 25.70
C THR A 505 -8.32 -1.70 24.90
N GLY A 506 -7.65 -2.49 24.05
CA GLY A 506 -8.26 -3.50 23.20
C GLY A 506 -9.13 -2.92 22.07
N TYR A 507 -8.98 -1.64 21.74
CA TYR A 507 -9.70 -1.05 20.59
C TYR A 507 -9.15 -1.50 19.26
N MET A 508 -7.84 -1.77 19.19
CA MET A 508 -7.15 -2.29 18.02
C MET A 508 -6.49 -3.62 18.37
N ASN A 509 -7.04 -4.72 17.87
CA ASN A 509 -6.42 -6.04 17.98
C ASN A 509 -5.62 -6.29 16.68
N ILE A 510 -4.31 -6.10 16.74
CA ILE A 510 -3.45 -6.38 15.60
C ILE A 510 -3.36 -7.90 15.42
N LEU A 511 -3.87 -8.40 14.31
CA LEU A 511 -3.95 -9.83 14.01
C LEU A 511 -2.65 -10.35 13.39
N ALA A 512 -2.12 -9.61 12.42
CA ALA A 512 -0.94 -10.01 11.67
C ALA A 512 -0.22 -8.81 11.05
N TYR A 513 1.05 -9.03 10.72
CA TYR A 513 1.81 -8.18 9.80
C TYR A 513 2.07 -8.98 8.52
N PRO A 514 1.26 -8.82 7.47
CA PRO A 514 1.45 -9.52 6.21
C PRO A 514 2.79 -9.17 5.56
N ASN A 515 3.46 -10.16 5.00
CA ASN A 515 4.67 -9.94 4.22
C ASN A 515 4.37 -9.27 2.87
N ALA A 516 5.34 -8.55 2.34
CA ALA A 516 5.39 -8.16 0.95
C ALA A 516 5.97 -9.32 0.14
N VAL A 517 5.10 -10.08 -0.54
CA VAL A 517 5.53 -11.23 -1.35
C VAL A 517 5.60 -10.81 -2.81
N GLU A 518 6.79 -10.84 -3.36
CA GLU A 518 7.16 -10.30 -4.67
C GLU A 518 8.00 -11.32 -5.45
N ALA A 519 8.06 -11.20 -6.76
CA ALA A 519 8.98 -12.00 -7.54
C ALA A 519 9.54 -11.23 -8.74
N TYR A 520 10.76 -11.56 -9.12
CA TYR A 520 11.43 -10.97 -10.27
C TYR A 520 12.26 -11.98 -11.05
N ARG A 521 12.50 -11.65 -12.32
CA ARG A 521 13.34 -12.44 -13.22
C ARG A 521 14.81 -12.11 -13.05
N THR A 522 15.61 -13.14 -12.78
CA THR A 522 17.08 -13.00 -12.59
C THR A 522 17.84 -12.89 -13.92
N ASP A 523 17.21 -13.29 -15.01
CA ASP A 523 17.73 -13.09 -16.39
C ASP A 523 17.39 -11.70 -16.97
N HIS A 524 16.50 -10.92 -16.32
CA HIS A 524 16.26 -9.51 -16.63
C HIS A 524 16.99 -8.59 -15.66
N ILE A 525 17.03 -8.95 -14.36
CA ILE A 525 17.55 -8.14 -13.27
C ILE A 525 18.69 -8.88 -12.58
N LYS A 526 19.93 -8.36 -12.75
CA LYS A 526 21.12 -8.88 -12.10
C LYS A 526 21.14 -8.59 -10.59
N SER A 527 20.78 -7.36 -10.23
CA SER A 527 20.70 -6.91 -8.84
C SER A 527 19.63 -5.83 -8.69
N ILE A 528 18.99 -5.81 -7.53
CA ILE A 528 17.99 -4.82 -7.15
C ILE A 528 18.02 -4.63 -5.64
N THR A 529 17.92 -3.38 -5.19
CA THR A 529 18.00 -3.04 -3.77
C THR A 529 16.62 -3.16 -3.11
N THR A 530 16.56 -3.84 -1.98
CA THR A 530 15.39 -3.87 -1.10
C THR A 530 15.43 -2.73 -0.08
N MET A 531 14.30 -2.39 0.53
CA MET A 531 14.25 -1.42 1.61
C MET A 531 13.40 -1.99 2.78
N PRO A 532 13.97 -2.22 3.97
CA PRO A 532 15.40 -2.12 4.32
C PRO A 532 16.32 -2.98 3.44
N GLU A 533 17.57 -2.56 3.26
CA GLU A 533 18.50 -3.15 2.29
C GLU A 533 18.72 -4.66 2.48
N ALA A 534 18.73 -5.14 3.71
CA ALA A 534 19.06 -6.55 4.00
C ALA A 534 17.90 -7.53 3.77
N ALA A 535 16.64 -7.11 3.97
CA ALA A 535 15.48 -8.00 4.00
C ALA A 535 14.15 -7.30 3.72
N GLY A 536 14.17 -6.19 2.96
CA GLY A 536 12.99 -5.38 2.71
C GLY A 536 12.26 -5.76 1.42
N ASN A 537 11.22 -4.99 1.14
CA ASN A 537 10.47 -5.08 -0.11
C ASN A 537 11.16 -4.29 -1.24
N ILE A 538 10.81 -4.67 -2.46
CA ILE A 538 11.27 -4.03 -3.69
C ILE A 538 10.27 -2.96 -4.14
N TYR A 539 8.99 -3.30 -4.21
CA TYR A 539 7.93 -2.37 -4.61
C TYR A 539 7.39 -1.57 -3.43
N GLY A 540 6.93 -0.34 -3.71
CA GLY A 540 6.30 0.51 -2.68
C GLY A 540 7.25 0.95 -1.57
N GLN A 541 8.52 1.10 -1.88
CA GLN A 541 9.51 1.70 -0.98
C GLN A 541 9.20 3.17 -0.71
N ASP A 542 9.61 3.65 0.45
CA ASP A 542 9.53 5.08 0.78
C ASP A 542 10.70 5.87 0.14
N GLY A 543 10.98 5.57 -1.14
CA GLY A 543 12.06 6.13 -1.93
C GLY A 543 12.06 5.56 -3.35
N TYR A 544 13.13 5.81 -4.06
CA TYR A 544 13.36 5.36 -5.44
C TYR A 544 14.40 4.24 -5.55
N TRP A 545 14.85 3.70 -4.42
CA TRP A 545 16.08 2.88 -4.31
C TRP A 545 16.06 1.64 -5.20
N SER A 546 14.96 0.88 -5.22
CA SER A 546 14.88 -0.37 -5.98
C SER A 546 15.08 -0.15 -7.47
N TRP A 547 14.28 0.72 -8.08
CA TRP A 547 14.31 0.91 -9.53
C TRP A 547 15.52 1.73 -9.98
N TRP A 548 15.96 2.70 -9.16
CA TRP A 548 17.15 3.50 -9.43
C TRP A 548 18.43 2.65 -9.40
N SER A 549 18.57 1.74 -8.44
CA SER A 549 19.76 0.90 -8.27
C SER A 549 19.74 -0.37 -9.13
N ALA A 550 18.58 -0.74 -9.70
CA ALA A 550 18.45 -1.96 -10.46
C ALA A 550 19.46 -2.04 -11.60
N GLU A 551 20.14 -3.20 -11.69
CA GLU A 551 21.10 -3.48 -12.76
C GLU A 551 20.50 -4.50 -13.73
N PRO A 552 20.57 -4.26 -15.04
CA PRO A 552 20.17 -5.25 -16.01
C PRO A 552 21.08 -6.48 -15.93
N ALA A 553 20.52 -7.67 -16.15
CA ALA A 553 21.32 -8.86 -16.41
C ALA A 553 22.10 -8.67 -17.72
N ALA A 554 23.29 -9.24 -17.79
CA ALA A 554 24.05 -9.21 -19.05
C ALA A 554 23.20 -9.87 -20.14
N ALA A 555 23.07 -9.20 -21.29
CA ALA A 555 22.48 -9.85 -22.46
C ALA A 555 23.25 -11.17 -22.67
N GLY A 556 22.54 -12.30 -22.57
CA GLY A 556 23.17 -13.60 -22.72
C GLY A 556 23.90 -13.61 -24.04
N SER A 557 25.23 -13.75 -24.01
CA SER A 557 25.99 -14.14 -25.19
C SER A 557 25.41 -15.49 -25.60
N GLY A 558 24.55 -15.46 -26.60
CA GLY A 558 24.04 -16.69 -27.18
C GLY A 558 25.23 -17.60 -27.45
N SER A 559 25.34 -18.66 -26.67
CA SER A 559 26.25 -19.74 -27.04
C SER A 559 25.71 -20.30 -28.34
N ASP A 560 26.33 -19.86 -29.44
CA ASP A 560 26.29 -20.53 -30.73
C ASP A 560 26.87 -21.93 -30.52
N SER A 561 26.08 -22.84 -30.00
CA SER A 561 26.29 -24.27 -30.15
C SER A 561 25.48 -24.69 -31.35
N GLY A 562 26.12 -24.52 -32.53
CA GLY A 562 25.66 -25.18 -33.74
C GLY A 562 25.53 -26.68 -33.51
N SER A 563 24.32 -27.17 -33.50
CA SER A 563 24.01 -28.55 -33.87
C SER A 563 22.69 -28.54 -34.63
N SER A 564 22.85 -28.56 -35.94
CA SER A 564 21.78 -28.97 -36.86
C SER A 564 21.33 -30.40 -36.57
N ALA A 565 20.23 -30.51 -35.86
CA ALA A 565 19.45 -31.76 -35.83
C ALA A 565 17.98 -31.36 -36.02
N GLY A 566 17.50 -31.60 -37.23
CA GLY A 566 16.10 -31.40 -37.56
C GLY A 566 15.22 -32.31 -36.70
N VAL A 567 14.28 -31.70 -36.00
CA VAL A 567 13.20 -32.39 -35.33
C VAL A 567 11.89 -32.05 -36.02
N VAL A 568 11.44 -33.03 -36.80
CA VAL A 568 10.06 -33.12 -37.25
C VAL A 568 9.28 -33.76 -36.10
N ILE A 569 8.67 -32.94 -35.23
CA ILE A 569 7.60 -33.38 -34.30
C ILE A 569 6.68 -32.18 -34.09
N GLY A 570 5.42 -32.29 -34.45
CA GLY A 570 4.48 -31.29 -33.96
C GLY A 570 3.15 -31.13 -34.69
N ILE A 571 2.62 -32.12 -35.40
CA ILE A 571 1.25 -32.03 -35.94
C ILE A 571 0.21 -32.75 -35.06
N GLY A 572 0.61 -33.39 -33.95
CA GLY A 572 -0.30 -34.14 -33.09
C GLY A 572 -1.03 -33.33 -31.99
N ALA A 573 -0.45 -32.22 -31.53
CA ALA A 573 -0.98 -31.50 -30.34
C ALA A 573 -2.12 -30.49 -30.66
N VAL A 574 -2.20 -30.03 -31.88
CA VAL A 574 -3.23 -29.01 -32.27
C VAL A 574 -4.61 -29.66 -32.48
N VAL A 575 -4.68 -30.93 -32.82
CA VAL A 575 -5.95 -31.66 -33.06
C VAL A 575 -6.66 -31.98 -31.75
N VAL A 576 -5.95 -32.24 -30.66
CA VAL A 576 -6.55 -32.55 -29.34
C VAL A 576 -7.16 -31.32 -28.67
N LEU A 577 -6.56 -30.14 -28.82
CA LEU A 577 -7.11 -28.89 -28.28
C LEU A 577 -8.35 -28.40 -29.03
N ALA A 578 -8.43 -28.59 -30.34
CA ALA A 578 -9.60 -28.23 -31.12
C ALA A 578 -10.80 -29.15 -30.81
N ALA A 579 -10.57 -30.44 -30.49
CA ALA A 579 -11.61 -31.39 -30.09
C ALA A 579 -12.16 -31.08 -28.69
N ALA A 580 -11.31 -30.63 -27.75
CA ALA A 580 -11.73 -30.22 -26.39
C ALA A 580 -12.56 -28.92 -26.38
N LEU A 581 -12.21 -27.92 -27.21
CA LEU A 581 -13.01 -26.70 -27.38
C LEU A 581 -14.36 -26.97 -28.07
N GLY A 582 -14.40 -27.88 -29.05
CA GLY A 582 -15.64 -28.27 -29.71
C GLY A 582 -16.65 -28.95 -28.77
N LEU A 583 -16.15 -29.80 -27.85
CA LEU A 583 -16.98 -30.47 -26.83
C LEU A 583 -17.49 -29.49 -25.77
N PHE A 584 -16.66 -28.49 -25.36
CA PHE A 584 -17.05 -27.46 -24.38
C PHE A 584 -18.14 -26.54 -24.93
N VAL A 585 -18.05 -26.13 -26.20
CA VAL A 585 -19.06 -25.28 -26.86
C VAL A 585 -20.37 -26.07 -27.11
N ALA A 586 -20.28 -27.36 -27.39
CA ALA A 586 -21.47 -28.22 -27.56
C ALA A 586 -22.20 -28.48 -26.22
N MET A 587 -21.47 -28.65 -25.12
CA MET A 587 -22.08 -28.77 -23.77
C MET A 587 -22.71 -27.45 -23.29
N ARG A 588 -22.12 -26.30 -23.60
CA ARG A 588 -22.68 -24.99 -23.23
C ARG A 588 -23.94 -24.62 -24.03
N ARG A 589 -24.13 -25.16 -25.24
CA ARG A 589 -25.36 -24.99 -26.02
C ARG A 589 -26.53 -25.91 -25.58
N ARG A 590 -26.24 -26.97 -24.79
CA ARG A 590 -27.28 -27.84 -24.22
C ARG A 590 -27.85 -27.32 -22.89
N SER A 591 -27.05 -26.58 -22.11
CA SER A 591 -27.51 -26.02 -20.82
C SER A 591 -28.37 -24.75 -20.94
N THR A 592 -28.45 -24.11 -22.13
CA THR A 592 -29.29 -22.91 -22.35
C THR A 592 -30.66 -23.21 -22.98
N ALA A 593 -30.99 -24.51 -23.17
CA ALA A 593 -32.29 -24.94 -23.75
C ALA A 593 -33.27 -25.46 -22.69
N GLU A 594 -32.88 -25.63 -21.41
CA GLU A 594 -33.75 -26.17 -20.34
C GLU A 594 -34.26 -25.10 -19.34
N ASP A 595 -33.92 -23.83 -19.49
CA ASP A 595 -34.43 -22.75 -18.61
C ASP A 595 -35.49 -21.86 -19.30
N ARG A 596 -36.36 -22.49 -20.11
CA ARG A 596 -37.59 -21.83 -20.61
C ARG A 596 -38.74 -22.83 -20.64
N GLU A 597 -39.35 -23.04 -19.46
CA GLU A 597 -40.79 -23.30 -19.26
C GLU A 597 -41.19 -22.80 -17.87
#